data_8d111ea21f134574b87d2845bf7682fa
#
_entry.id   8d111ea21f134574b87d2845bf7682fa
#
_cell.length_a   1.000
_cell.length_b   1.000
_cell.length_c   1.000
_cell.angle_alpha   90.00
_cell.angle_beta   90.00
_cell.angle_gamma   90.00
#
_symmetry.space_group_name_H-M   'P 1'
#
loop_
_entity.id
_entity.type
_entity.pdbx_description
1 polymer ?
#
loop_
_entity_poly.entity_id
_entity_poly.type
_entity_poly.pdbx_seq_one_letter_code
_entity_poly.pdbx_strand_id
1 'polypeptide(L)'
;LTICADDTNGFASFTLTDKDTEALNGKTDIIVSYHANQTDADVGSNALASPFVNTTQDAQTIYIRLENTNTLCFSTMPLELGVGPLPVPITPSLQTVCDDDFDGFASFDFSGLDLVVLGGQTAMVVSYHASQSDADTDSNALSSPYTSTEVDTQTIFIRLETTATGCYATTTLGLEVYALPVVPTITDYVLCDDDFDGFTLFDLSTKDIEIINGQNASISYYANQADADSGNNVLVSPYQNTSSPQPLFMSLTDLTTGCRSTGSFTLIVNPLPSTLVMTSLDVCDDDADGFGLFTLTDKDTEALGGQSDILVSYHVSEADANINSNALSSPYLNTTQDTQTIYIRLENMITLCYSIMPLDLVVNPLPVPITPTLQTVCDDDFDGFASFDF
;
A
#
# COMPACT_ATOMS: atom_id res chain seq x y z
N LEU A 1 26.36 -52.51 -6.99
CA LEU A 1 27.12 -51.26 -6.95
C LEU A 1 26.62 -50.34 -8.06
N THR A 2 26.05 -49.20 -7.65
CA THR A 2 25.49 -48.20 -8.62
C THR A 2 26.36 -46.99 -8.65
N ILE A 3 26.61 -46.46 -9.84
CA ILE A 3 27.34 -45.20 -10.07
C ILE A 3 26.47 -44.28 -10.95
N CYS A 4 26.46 -43.02 -10.63
CA CYS A 4 25.80 -42.04 -11.44
C CYS A 4 26.77 -41.50 -12.51
N ALA A 5 26.40 -41.56 -13.76
CA ALA A 5 27.21 -41.07 -14.85
C ALA A 5 26.69 -39.70 -15.32
N ASP A 6 27.61 -38.79 -15.54
CA ASP A 6 27.36 -37.45 -16.07
C ASP A 6 27.15 -37.45 -17.61
N ASP A 7 27.36 -38.60 -18.25
CA ASP A 7 27.03 -38.82 -19.66
C ASP A 7 25.97 -39.93 -19.85
N THR A 8 25.31 -39.93 -20.96
CA THR A 8 24.23 -40.88 -21.30
C THR A 8 24.72 -42.15 -21.96
N ASN A 9 26.03 -42.43 -21.90
CA ASN A 9 26.60 -43.57 -22.64
C ASN A 9 26.45 -44.89 -21.88
N GLY A 10 26.09 -44.85 -20.58
CA GLY A 10 25.84 -46.01 -19.77
C GLY A 10 27.09 -46.80 -19.32
N PHE A 11 28.27 -46.15 -19.43
CA PHE A 11 29.54 -46.71 -18.97
C PHE A 11 30.12 -45.88 -17.82
N ALA A 12 30.64 -46.56 -16.78
CA ALA A 12 31.25 -45.90 -15.63
C ALA A 12 32.40 -46.74 -15.05
N SER A 13 33.26 -46.08 -14.27
CA SER A 13 34.39 -46.73 -13.62
C SER A 13 34.04 -47.09 -12.18
N PHE A 14 34.00 -48.39 -11.89
CA PHE A 14 33.61 -48.93 -10.59
C PHE A 14 34.86 -49.28 -9.74
N THR A 15 34.96 -48.74 -8.55
CA THR A 15 35.92 -49.19 -7.55
C THR A 15 35.40 -50.48 -6.91
N LEU A 16 35.71 -51.64 -7.48
CA LEU A 16 35.16 -52.93 -7.05
C LEU A 16 35.48 -53.23 -5.57
N THR A 17 36.68 -52.83 -5.13
CA THR A 17 37.17 -53.01 -3.75
C THR A 17 36.32 -52.30 -2.68
N ASP A 18 35.42 -51.38 -3.04
CA ASP A 18 34.45 -50.77 -2.13
C ASP A 18 33.48 -51.82 -1.56
N LYS A 19 33.35 -52.97 -2.24
CA LYS A 19 32.53 -54.11 -1.80
C LYS A 19 33.29 -55.19 -1.01
N ASP A 20 34.60 -55.06 -0.83
CA ASP A 20 35.40 -56.02 -0.09
C ASP A 20 34.89 -56.21 1.34
N THR A 21 34.65 -55.15 2.07
CA THR A 21 34.23 -55.20 3.46
C THR A 21 32.87 -55.87 3.60
N GLU A 22 31.94 -55.57 2.68
CA GLU A 22 30.59 -56.17 2.64
C GLU A 22 30.67 -57.66 2.29
N ALA A 23 31.47 -58.03 1.28
CA ALA A 23 31.65 -59.38 0.83
C ALA A 23 32.36 -60.26 1.91
N LEU A 24 33.35 -59.72 2.59
CA LEU A 24 34.06 -60.38 3.67
C LEU A 24 33.18 -60.65 4.90
N ASN A 25 32.23 -59.74 5.21
CA ASN A 25 31.34 -59.85 6.37
C ASN A 25 32.10 -60.19 7.67
N GLY A 26 33.24 -59.51 7.92
CA GLY A 26 34.08 -59.71 9.09
C GLY A 26 34.95 -60.98 9.11
N LYS A 27 34.97 -61.78 8.05
CA LYS A 27 35.84 -62.95 7.96
C LYS A 27 37.30 -62.53 7.70
N THR A 28 38.20 -63.28 8.27
CA THR A 28 39.66 -63.16 8.08
C THR A 28 40.18 -64.28 7.23
N ASP A 29 41.40 -64.18 6.74
CA ASP A 29 42.09 -65.20 5.91
C ASP A 29 41.34 -65.47 4.58
N ILE A 30 40.64 -64.46 4.03
CA ILE A 30 39.93 -64.54 2.75
C ILE A 30 40.51 -63.52 1.76
N ILE A 31 40.81 -63.99 0.56
CA ILE A 31 41.11 -63.14 -0.60
C ILE A 31 39.82 -62.90 -1.35
N VAL A 32 39.54 -61.64 -1.68
CA VAL A 32 38.44 -61.19 -2.55
C VAL A 32 38.99 -60.97 -3.96
N SER A 33 38.34 -61.53 -4.97
CA SER A 33 38.61 -61.21 -6.38
C SER A 33 37.35 -61.07 -7.17
N TYR A 34 37.39 -60.32 -8.25
CA TYR A 34 36.27 -59.97 -9.10
C TYR A 34 36.47 -60.55 -10.51
N HIS A 35 35.41 -61.11 -11.12
CA HIS A 35 35.52 -61.80 -12.40
C HIS A 35 34.34 -61.42 -13.30
N ALA A 36 34.60 -61.35 -14.63
CA ALA A 36 33.57 -60.93 -15.59
C ALA A 36 32.45 -61.98 -15.78
N ASN A 37 32.69 -63.23 -15.44
CA ASN A 37 31.72 -64.33 -15.57
C ASN A 37 31.91 -65.38 -14.47
N GLN A 38 30.89 -66.24 -14.26
CA GLN A 38 30.87 -67.30 -13.26
C GLN A 38 32.02 -68.29 -13.47
N THR A 39 32.34 -68.67 -14.72
CA THR A 39 33.36 -69.65 -15.02
C THR A 39 34.76 -69.18 -14.59
N ASP A 40 35.09 -67.92 -14.86
CA ASP A 40 36.34 -67.36 -14.42
C ASP A 40 36.41 -67.22 -12.89
N ALA A 41 35.31 -66.92 -12.22
CA ALA A 41 35.21 -66.89 -10.78
C ALA A 41 35.39 -68.29 -10.16
N ASP A 42 34.81 -69.33 -10.76
CA ASP A 42 34.91 -70.72 -10.25
C ASP A 42 36.34 -71.26 -10.34
N VAL A 43 37.09 -70.87 -11.40
CA VAL A 43 38.47 -71.35 -11.56
C VAL A 43 39.52 -70.35 -11.02
N GLY A 44 39.12 -69.17 -10.57
CA GLY A 44 40.02 -68.15 -10.06
C GLY A 44 40.94 -67.51 -11.13
N SER A 45 40.44 -67.43 -12.37
CA SER A 45 41.19 -66.87 -13.50
C SER A 45 40.63 -65.51 -13.96
N ASN A 46 41.39 -64.74 -14.71
CA ASN A 46 40.97 -63.48 -15.37
C ASN A 46 40.36 -62.48 -14.37
N ALA A 47 40.98 -62.31 -13.20
CA ALA A 47 40.51 -61.37 -12.22
C ALA A 47 40.49 -59.95 -12.79
N LEU A 48 39.39 -59.22 -12.56
CA LEU A 48 39.22 -57.84 -12.96
C LEU A 48 40.04 -56.92 -12.07
N ALA A 49 40.62 -55.85 -12.67
CA ALA A 49 41.26 -54.80 -11.94
C ALA A 49 40.24 -53.84 -11.28
N SER A 50 40.61 -53.27 -10.16
CA SER A 50 39.85 -52.19 -9.57
C SER A 50 40.70 -50.89 -9.71
N PRO A 51 40.14 -49.82 -10.29
CA PRO A 51 38.80 -49.65 -10.80
C PRO A 51 38.56 -50.41 -12.12
N PHE A 52 37.27 -50.82 -12.37
CA PHE A 52 36.81 -51.54 -13.53
C PHE A 52 35.76 -50.72 -14.28
N VAL A 53 35.89 -50.60 -15.62
CA VAL A 53 34.88 -49.97 -16.45
C VAL A 53 33.96 -51.09 -16.97
N ASN A 54 32.63 -50.96 -16.73
CA ASN A 54 31.67 -51.94 -17.25
C ASN A 54 31.76 -52.06 -18.78
N THR A 55 31.52 -53.26 -19.28
CA THR A 55 31.63 -53.60 -20.74
C THR A 55 30.24 -53.76 -21.35
N THR A 56 29.19 -53.80 -20.55
CA THR A 56 27.80 -53.83 -20.96
C THR A 56 27.15 -52.53 -20.49
N GLN A 57 26.46 -51.83 -21.44
CA GLN A 57 25.81 -50.57 -21.18
C GLN A 57 24.76 -50.65 -20.06
N ASP A 58 24.67 -49.66 -19.23
CA ASP A 58 23.71 -49.41 -18.14
C ASP A 58 23.79 -50.39 -16.99
N ALA A 59 23.88 -51.70 -17.25
CA ALA A 59 23.96 -52.72 -16.20
C ALA A 59 24.83 -53.91 -16.61
N GLN A 60 25.60 -54.41 -15.68
CA GLN A 60 26.45 -55.60 -15.88
C GLN A 60 26.53 -56.44 -14.62
N THR A 61 26.29 -57.74 -14.74
CA THR A 61 26.59 -58.70 -13.66
C THR A 61 28.04 -59.14 -13.76
N ILE A 62 28.78 -58.99 -12.68
CA ILE A 62 30.10 -59.60 -12.45
C ILE A 62 30.04 -60.56 -11.27
N TYR A 63 31.12 -61.27 -10.98
CA TYR A 63 31.10 -62.26 -9.91
C TYR A 63 32.25 -61.97 -8.92
N ILE A 64 31.95 -62.04 -7.62
CA ILE A 64 32.87 -62.01 -6.50
C ILE A 64 33.28 -63.42 -6.18
N ARG A 65 34.59 -63.70 -6.04
CA ARG A 65 35.17 -64.91 -5.50
C ARG A 65 35.78 -64.60 -4.13
N LEU A 66 35.35 -65.39 -3.12
CA LEU A 66 35.95 -65.38 -1.79
C LEU A 66 36.72 -66.71 -1.63
N GLU A 67 38.06 -66.62 -1.46
CA GLU A 67 38.92 -67.80 -1.30
C GLU A 67 39.66 -67.77 0.01
N ASN A 68 39.57 -68.85 0.79
CA ASN A 68 40.32 -68.98 2.04
C ASN A 68 41.79 -69.28 1.74
N THR A 69 42.68 -68.46 2.28
CA THR A 69 44.16 -68.51 2.01
C THR A 69 44.81 -69.77 2.56
N ASN A 70 44.19 -70.42 3.56
CA ASN A 70 44.79 -71.59 4.23
C ASN A 70 44.27 -72.89 3.62
N THR A 71 42.97 -72.93 3.23
CA THR A 71 42.32 -74.16 2.76
C THR A 71 42.09 -74.23 1.25
N LEU A 72 42.24 -73.08 0.57
CA LEU A 72 41.91 -72.85 -0.84
C LEU A 72 40.45 -73.14 -1.19
N CYS A 73 39.59 -73.32 -0.20
CA CYS A 73 38.15 -73.42 -0.43
C CYS A 73 37.59 -72.06 -0.85
N PHE A 74 36.69 -72.03 -1.81
CA PHE A 74 36.11 -70.78 -2.31
C PHE A 74 34.57 -70.83 -2.36
N SER A 75 33.99 -69.66 -2.46
CA SER A 75 32.61 -69.45 -2.81
C SER A 75 32.52 -68.25 -3.76
N THR A 76 31.49 -68.24 -4.62
CA THR A 76 31.25 -67.18 -5.58
C THR A 76 29.84 -66.63 -5.39
N MET A 77 29.67 -65.36 -5.72
CA MET A 77 28.37 -64.66 -5.71
C MET A 77 28.31 -63.60 -6.81
N PRO A 78 27.13 -63.34 -7.38
CA PRO A 78 26.95 -62.26 -8.36
C PRO A 78 27.06 -60.88 -7.67
N LEU A 79 27.60 -59.90 -8.40
CA LEU A 79 27.56 -58.49 -8.06
C LEU A 79 27.02 -57.72 -9.27
N GLU A 80 25.89 -57.05 -9.08
CA GLU A 80 25.30 -56.20 -10.09
C GLU A 80 26.02 -54.84 -10.06
N LEU A 81 26.52 -54.43 -11.24
CA LEU A 81 26.99 -53.05 -11.52
C LEU A 81 25.89 -52.33 -12.27
N GLY A 82 25.49 -51.15 -11.81
CA GLY A 82 24.50 -50.29 -12.44
C GLY A 82 25.04 -48.90 -12.73
N VAL A 83 24.72 -48.38 -13.90
CA VAL A 83 25.02 -46.98 -14.26
C VAL A 83 23.67 -46.24 -14.37
N GLY A 84 23.45 -45.31 -13.46
CA GLY A 84 22.25 -44.47 -13.45
C GLY A 84 22.49 -43.17 -14.19
N PRO A 85 21.61 -42.75 -15.11
CA PRO A 85 21.70 -41.42 -15.69
C PRO A 85 21.44 -40.36 -14.61
N LEU A 86 22.12 -39.23 -14.72
CA LEU A 86 21.80 -38.07 -13.91
C LEU A 86 20.48 -37.45 -14.37
N PRO A 87 19.60 -37.04 -13.47
CA PRO A 87 18.44 -36.27 -13.83
C PRO A 87 18.83 -34.88 -14.33
N VAL A 88 17.97 -34.23 -15.11
CA VAL A 88 18.20 -32.91 -15.68
C VAL A 88 17.12 -31.97 -15.12
N PRO A 89 17.38 -31.31 -13.95
CA PRO A 89 16.38 -30.41 -13.38
C PRO A 89 16.22 -29.16 -14.25
N ILE A 90 14.98 -28.72 -14.44
CA ILE A 90 14.70 -27.42 -15.06
C ILE A 90 14.71 -26.38 -13.95
N THR A 91 15.48 -25.31 -14.16
CA THR A 91 15.53 -24.17 -13.23
C THR A 91 14.22 -23.39 -13.29
N PRO A 92 13.47 -23.27 -12.17
CA PRO A 92 12.26 -22.44 -12.14
C PRO A 92 12.58 -20.96 -12.31
N SER A 93 11.57 -20.18 -12.69
CA SER A 93 11.66 -18.72 -12.68
C SER A 93 11.78 -18.19 -11.26
N LEU A 94 12.36 -16.99 -11.13
CA LEU A 94 12.38 -16.22 -9.90
C LEU A 94 10.98 -16.16 -9.28
N GLN A 95 10.88 -16.44 -7.98
CA GLN A 95 9.64 -16.27 -7.22
C GLN A 95 9.67 -14.93 -6.51
N THR A 96 8.62 -14.15 -6.66
CA THR A 96 8.51 -12.80 -6.09
C THR A 96 7.27 -12.70 -5.22
N VAL A 97 7.39 -12.08 -4.06
CA VAL A 97 6.29 -11.82 -3.12
C VAL A 97 6.46 -10.41 -2.58
N CYS A 98 5.35 -9.70 -2.34
CA CYS A 98 5.42 -8.44 -1.61
C CYS A 98 5.65 -8.70 -0.12
N ASP A 99 6.46 -7.87 0.51
CA ASP A 99 6.59 -7.78 1.95
C ASP A 99 5.20 -7.50 2.58
N ASP A 100 4.92 -7.96 3.79
CA ASP A 100 3.63 -7.73 4.45
C ASP A 100 3.74 -6.87 5.72
N ASP A 101 4.94 -6.69 6.27
CA ASP A 101 5.16 -5.94 7.50
C ASP A 101 6.43 -5.07 7.52
N PHE A 102 7.10 -4.89 6.39
CA PHE A 102 8.31 -4.09 6.19
C PHE A 102 9.58 -4.68 6.85
N ASP A 103 9.62 -6.00 7.06
CA ASP A 103 10.78 -6.67 7.65
C ASP A 103 11.74 -7.29 6.63
N GLY A 104 11.33 -7.34 5.34
CA GLY A 104 12.11 -7.89 4.23
C GLY A 104 12.06 -9.40 4.12
N PHE A 105 11.16 -10.06 4.85
CA PHE A 105 10.93 -11.51 4.78
C PHE A 105 9.53 -11.79 4.26
N ALA A 106 9.35 -12.95 3.59
CA ALA A 106 8.05 -13.37 3.11
C ALA A 106 7.93 -14.88 3.04
N SER A 107 6.69 -15.36 2.93
CA SER A 107 6.37 -16.79 2.81
C SER A 107 6.18 -17.15 1.35
N PHE A 108 6.93 -18.17 0.88
CA PHE A 108 6.92 -18.67 -0.50
C PHE A 108 6.29 -20.05 -0.56
N ASP A 109 5.36 -20.24 -1.49
CA ASP A 109 4.73 -21.54 -1.75
C ASP A 109 5.42 -22.26 -2.92
N PHE A 110 6.02 -23.43 -2.66
CA PHE A 110 6.70 -24.25 -3.66
C PHE A 110 5.79 -25.29 -4.32
N SER A 111 4.52 -25.39 -3.92
CA SER A 111 3.61 -26.49 -4.28
C SER A 111 3.42 -26.72 -5.79
N GLY A 112 3.68 -25.74 -6.63
CA GLY A 112 3.57 -25.88 -8.08
C GLY A 112 4.90 -26.07 -8.81
N LEU A 113 6.03 -25.94 -8.12
CA LEU A 113 7.36 -25.87 -8.73
C LEU A 113 7.90 -27.26 -9.10
N ASP A 114 7.50 -28.32 -8.40
CA ASP A 114 7.94 -29.69 -8.67
C ASP A 114 7.72 -30.09 -10.14
N LEU A 115 6.57 -29.74 -10.70
CA LEU A 115 6.24 -30.06 -12.10
C LEU A 115 7.18 -29.35 -13.09
N VAL A 116 7.61 -28.13 -12.75
CA VAL A 116 8.56 -27.34 -13.53
C VAL A 116 9.94 -28.00 -13.47
N VAL A 117 10.42 -28.28 -12.24
CA VAL A 117 11.74 -28.91 -12.00
C VAL A 117 11.84 -30.27 -12.70
N LEU A 118 10.78 -31.08 -12.63
CA LEU A 118 10.70 -32.39 -13.27
C LEU A 118 10.82 -32.33 -14.79
N GLY A 119 10.31 -31.28 -15.43
CA GLY A 119 10.36 -31.16 -16.91
C GLY A 119 9.77 -32.36 -17.66
N GLY A 120 8.82 -33.05 -17.04
CA GLY A 120 8.19 -34.26 -17.58
C GLY A 120 8.94 -35.58 -17.28
N GLN A 121 10.07 -35.55 -16.54
CA GLN A 121 10.76 -36.75 -16.07
C GLN A 121 9.89 -37.45 -15.01
N THR A 122 9.96 -38.77 -14.97
CA THR A 122 9.15 -39.63 -14.05
C THR A 122 10.06 -40.44 -13.12
N ALA A 123 9.53 -40.96 -12.05
CA ALA A 123 10.25 -41.71 -11.02
C ALA A 123 11.38 -40.88 -10.39
N MET A 124 11.08 -39.60 -10.13
CA MET A 124 11.99 -38.65 -9.50
C MET A 124 11.35 -38.10 -8.21
N VAL A 125 12.21 -37.61 -7.32
CA VAL A 125 11.85 -36.84 -6.11
C VAL A 125 12.48 -35.46 -6.22
N VAL A 126 11.70 -34.43 -5.89
CA VAL A 126 12.18 -33.04 -5.78
C VAL A 126 12.26 -32.70 -4.31
N SER A 127 13.36 -32.08 -3.88
CA SER A 127 13.51 -31.50 -2.55
C SER A 127 14.17 -30.12 -2.63
N TYR A 128 13.86 -29.26 -1.65
CA TYR A 128 14.31 -27.88 -1.57
C TYR A 128 15.20 -27.71 -0.36
N HIS A 129 16.30 -26.96 -0.47
CA HIS A 129 17.31 -26.81 0.57
C HIS A 129 17.83 -25.38 0.64
N ALA A 130 18.18 -24.95 1.87
CA ALA A 130 18.71 -23.59 2.07
C ALA A 130 20.19 -23.46 1.62
N SER A 131 20.92 -24.57 1.48
CA SER A 131 22.31 -24.57 1.03
C SER A 131 22.59 -25.66 0.01
N GLN A 132 23.64 -25.45 -0.83
CA GLN A 132 24.14 -26.47 -1.75
C GLN A 132 24.57 -27.74 -1.00
N SER A 133 25.22 -27.59 0.15
CA SER A 133 25.67 -28.73 0.96
C SER A 133 24.53 -29.59 1.46
N ASP A 134 23.40 -28.97 1.85
CA ASP A 134 22.20 -29.70 2.25
C ASP A 134 21.56 -30.42 1.05
N ALA A 135 21.51 -29.77 -0.11
CA ALA A 135 21.03 -30.38 -1.34
C ALA A 135 21.91 -31.56 -1.78
N ASP A 136 23.23 -31.47 -1.65
CA ASP A 136 24.15 -32.54 -2.01
C ASP A 136 24.03 -33.76 -1.09
N THR A 137 23.71 -33.54 0.18
CA THR A 137 23.60 -34.60 1.19
C THR A 137 22.15 -35.04 1.49
N ASP A 138 21.18 -34.46 0.78
CA ASP A 138 19.73 -34.65 1.01
C ASP A 138 19.35 -34.46 2.49
N SER A 139 19.88 -33.37 3.08
CA SER A 139 19.62 -33.04 4.48
C SER A 139 18.85 -31.72 4.62
N ASN A 140 18.19 -31.53 5.77
CA ASN A 140 17.50 -30.29 6.10
C ASN A 140 16.55 -29.78 5.00
N ALA A 141 15.78 -30.68 4.38
CA ALA A 141 14.81 -30.33 3.36
C ALA A 141 13.79 -29.32 3.90
N LEU A 142 13.52 -28.26 3.12
CA LEU A 142 12.57 -27.20 3.44
C LEU A 142 11.14 -27.65 3.19
N SER A 143 10.22 -27.22 4.07
CA SER A 143 8.78 -27.43 3.87
C SER A 143 8.15 -26.25 3.09
N SER A 144 7.08 -26.54 2.34
CA SER A 144 6.23 -25.51 1.73
C SER A 144 4.96 -25.31 2.58
N PRO A 145 4.53 -24.07 2.86
CA PRO A 145 5.20 -22.81 2.54
C PRO A 145 6.51 -22.60 3.34
N TYR A 146 7.46 -21.87 2.76
CA TYR A 146 8.75 -21.55 3.34
C TYR A 146 8.89 -20.06 3.57
N THR A 147 9.20 -19.62 4.78
CA THR A 147 9.55 -18.22 5.06
C THR A 147 11.04 -17.98 4.81
N SER A 148 11.37 -16.97 4.01
CA SER A 148 12.76 -16.60 3.72
C SER A 148 13.52 -16.30 5.02
N THR A 149 14.82 -16.56 5.05
CA THR A 149 15.70 -16.32 6.20
C THR A 149 16.78 -15.28 5.90
N GLU A 150 16.83 -14.79 4.67
CA GLU A 150 17.67 -13.69 4.22
C GLU A 150 16.77 -12.53 3.78
N VAL A 151 17.19 -11.31 4.09
CA VAL A 151 16.42 -10.09 3.80
C VAL A 151 16.39 -9.83 2.29
N ASP A 152 15.24 -9.46 1.77
CA ASP A 152 14.96 -9.07 0.39
C ASP A 152 15.21 -10.16 -0.66
N THR A 153 16.33 -10.87 -0.63
CA THR A 153 16.66 -11.88 -1.63
C THR A 153 17.29 -13.12 -1.02
N GLN A 154 16.89 -14.29 -1.47
CA GLN A 154 17.48 -15.56 -1.05
C GLN A 154 17.59 -16.53 -2.23
N THR A 155 18.65 -17.35 -2.26
CA THR A 155 18.80 -18.46 -3.19
C THR A 155 18.50 -19.77 -2.48
N ILE A 156 17.57 -20.55 -3.01
CA ILE A 156 17.23 -21.92 -2.59
C ILE A 156 17.86 -22.90 -3.59
N PHE A 157 18.33 -24.03 -3.07
CA PHE A 157 18.91 -25.12 -3.87
C PHE A 157 17.88 -26.24 -4.00
N ILE A 158 17.68 -26.70 -5.22
CA ILE A 158 16.74 -27.76 -5.54
C ILE A 158 17.50 -29.01 -5.93
N ARG A 159 17.17 -30.13 -5.28
CA ARG A 159 17.68 -31.46 -5.63
C ARG A 159 16.60 -32.21 -6.41
N LEU A 160 16.98 -32.77 -7.54
CA LEU A 160 16.18 -33.73 -8.31
C LEU A 160 16.90 -35.07 -8.24
N GLU A 161 16.24 -36.10 -7.72
CA GLU A 161 16.82 -37.41 -7.49
C GLU A 161 15.98 -38.52 -8.13
N THR A 162 16.65 -39.49 -8.75
CA THR A 162 15.99 -40.69 -9.27
C THR A 162 15.66 -41.67 -8.13
N THR A 163 14.41 -42.10 -8.01
CA THR A 163 13.98 -43.04 -6.95
C THR A 163 14.63 -44.42 -7.02
N ALA A 164 15.05 -44.85 -8.22
CA ALA A 164 15.63 -46.18 -8.45
C ALA A 164 17.12 -46.25 -8.12
N THR A 165 17.90 -45.20 -8.38
CA THR A 165 19.36 -45.26 -8.30
C THR A 165 19.94 -44.33 -7.26
N GLY A 166 19.18 -43.33 -6.79
CA GLY A 166 19.66 -42.25 -5.94
C GLY A 166 20.57 -41.25 -6.66
N CYS A 167 20.64 -41.33 -7.99
CA CYS A 167 21.38 -40.34 -8.76
C CYS A 167 20.65 -39.01 -8.76
N TYR A 168 21.36 -37.93 -8.48
CA TYR A 168 20.77 -36.60 -8.36
C TYR A 168 21.53 -35.53 -9.14
N ALA A 169 20.85 -34.46 -9.44
CA ALA A 169 21.42 -33.21 -9.90
C ALA A 169 20.73 -32.05 -9.18
N THR A 170 21.41 -30.93 -9.08
CA THR A 170 20.89 -29.74 -8.41
C THR A 170 20.67 -28.58 -9.37
N THR A 171 19.73 -27.73 -9.04
CA THR A 171 19.53 -26.41 -9.66
C THR A 171 19.20 -25.40 -8.57
N THR A 172 18.98 -24.14 -8.92
CA THR A 172 18.68 -23.07 -7.98
C THR A 172 17.32 -22.44 -8.22
N LEU A 173 16.77 -21.85 -7.18
CA LEU A 173 15.55 -21.02 -7.22
C LEU A 173 15.87 -19.70 -6.53
N GLY A 174 15.69 -18.59 -7.23
CA GLY A 174 15.73 -17.25 -6.63
C GLY A 174 14.40 -16.94 -5.96
N LEU A 175 14.48 -16.36 -4.77
CA LEU A 175 13.37 -15.76 -4.03
C LEU A 175 13.65 -14.28 -3.92
N GLU A 176 12.64 -13.42 -4.11
CA GLU A 176 12.74 -11.97 -3.97
C GLU A 176 11.51 -11.42 -3.27
N VAL A 177 11.75 -10.65 -2.20
CA VAL A 177 10.72 -9.95 -1.44
C VAL A 177 10.72 -8.50 -1.89
N TYR A 178 9.61 -8.04 -2.43
CA TYR A 178 9.45 -6.67 -2.89
C TYR A 178 8.96 -5.78 -1.75
N ALA A 179 9.70 -4.71 -1.51
CA ALA A 179 9.31 -3.70 -0.54
C ALA A 179 7.95 -3.08 -0.87
N LEU A 180 7.16 -2.80 0.15
CA LEU A 180 5.90 -2.07 0.02
C LEU A 180 6.17 -0.57 -0.21
N PRO A 181 5.31 0.13 -0.98
CA PRO A 181 5.37 1.59 -1.02
C PRO A 181 5.05 2.18 0.36
N VAL A 182 5.80 3.21 0.75
CA VAL A 182 5.67 3.85 2.06
C VAL A 182 4.53 4.86 2.05
N VAL A 183 3.50 4.66 2.87
CA VAL A 183 2.43 5.63 3.08
C VAL A 183 2.91 6.69 4.07
N PRO A 184 3.00 7.98 3.66
CA PRO A 184 3.36 9.06 4.57
C PRO A 184 2.24 9.35 5.56
N THR A 185 2.51 10.20 6.56
CA THR A 185 1.44 10.80 7.36
C THR A 185 0.63 11.75 6.49
N ILE A 186 -0.66 11.46 6.32
CA ILE A 186 -1.57 12.22 5.47
C ILE A 186 -2.33 13.22 6.34
N THR A 187 -2.38 14.48 5.90
CA THR A 187 -3.19 15.49 6.59
C THR A 187 -4.67 15.33 6.24
N ASP A 188 -5.56 15.64 7.18
CA ASP A 188 -7.01 15.64 6.94
C ASP A 188 -7.35 16.60 5.77
N TYR A 189 -8.37 16.25 4.99
CA TYR A 189 -8.86 17.10 3.92
C TYR A 189 -10.06 17.89 4.42
N VAL A 190 -9.84 19.18 4.65
CA VAL A 190 -10.80 20.09 5.27
C VAL A 190 -11.32 21.07 4.23
N LEU A 191 -12.63 21.16 4.07
CA LEU A 191 -13.31 22.14 3.23
C LEU A 191 -14.39 22.84 4.05
N CYS A 192 -14.84 24.01 3.58
CA CYS A 192 -16.04 24.65 4.09
C CYS A 192 -17.27 24.08 3.41
N ASP A 193 -18.39 24.03 4.13
CA ASP A 193 -19.71 23.82 3.57
C ASP A 193 -20.00 24.87 2.50
N ASP A 194 -20.82 24.58 1.49
CA ASP A 194 -21.18 25.51 0.42
C ASP A 194 -22.65 25.93 0.45
N ASP A 195 -23.52 25.17 1.10
CA ASP A 195 -24.96 25.42 1.13
C ASP A 195 -25.67 25.12 2.47
N PHE A 196 -24.91 24.90 3.54
CA PHE A 196 -25.37 24.58 4.90
C PHE A 196 -25.98 23.18 5.07
N ASP A 197 -25.70 22.23 4.17
CA ASP A 197 -26.22 20.87 4.24
C ASP A 197 -25.25 19.88 4.91
N GLY A 198 -23.99 20.29 5.15
CA GLY A 198 -22.93 19.47 5.76
C GLY A 198 -22.22 18.56 4.79
N PHE A 199 -22.44 18.71 3.49
CA PHE A 199 -21.82 17.95 2.43
C PHE A 199 -21.11 18.86 1.42
N THR A 200 -20.03 18.38 0.79
CA THR A 200 -19.35 19.12 -0.27
C THR A 200 -18.59 18.16 -1.19
N LEU A 201 -18.12 18.64 -2.33
CA LEU A 201 -17.35 17.88 -3.30
C LEU A 201 -15.86 18.02 -3.04
N PHE A 202 -15.21 16.90 -2.72
CA PHE A 202 -13.76 16.81 -2.51
C PHE A 202 -13.05 16.37 -3.79
N ASP A 203 -12.16 17.21 -4.31
CA ASP A 203 -11.25 16.80 -5.37
C ASP A 203 -10.09 15.99 -4.77
N LEU A 204 -10.26 14.66 -4.75
CA LEU A 204 -9.30 13.76 -4.14
C LEU A 204 -7.91 13.82 -4.80
N SER A 205 -7.83 14.20 -6.07
CA SER A 205 -6.56 14.31 -6.80
C SER A 205 -5.61 15.36 -6.20
N THR A 206 -6.13 16.31 -5.43
CA THR A 206 -5.30 17.29 -4.72
C THR A 206 -4.43 16.68 -3.64
N LYS A 207 -4.78 15.48 -3.16
CA LYS A 207 -4.02 14.70 -2.17
C LYS A 207 -2.94 13.81 -2.79
N ASP A 208 -2.98 13.58 -4.10
CA ASP A 208 -2.08 12.65 -4.78
C ASP A 208 -0.60 12.99 -4.54
N ILE A 209 -0.22 14.27 -4.62
CA ILE A 209 1.16 14.71 -4.44
C ILE A 209 1.67 14.44 -3.03
N GLU A 210 0.83 14.71 -2.01
CA GLU A 210 1.15 14.46 -0.59
C GLU A 210 1.36 12.95 -0.35
N ILE A 211 0.47 12.12 -0.88
CA ILE A 211 0.44 10.68 -0.62
C ILE A 211 1.51 9.93 -1.42
N ILE A 212 1.65 10.23 -2.71
CA ILE A 212 2.67 9.59 -3.56
C ILE A 212 4.08 9.98 -3.09
N ASN A 213 4.27 11.20 -2.61
CA ASN A 213 5.52 11.68 -2.03
C ASN A 213 6.77 11.34 -2.87
N GLY A 214 6.66 11.46 -4.20
CA GLY A 214 7.75 11.23 -5.15
C GLY A 214 8.06 9.76 -5.45
N GLN A 215 7.31 8.80 -4.92
CA GLN A 215 7.45 7.38 -5.23
C GLN A 215 6.90 7.07 -6.64
N ASN A 216 7.43 6.01 -7.27
CA ASN A 216 6.91 5.50 -8.54
C ASN A 216 5.65 4.66 -8.32
N ALA A 217 4.55 5.31 -7.93
CA ALA A 217 3.34 4.63 -7.49
C ALA A 217 2.09 5.30 -8.06
N SER A 218 1.00 4.56 -8.11
CA SER A 218 -0.35 5.03 -8.38
C SER A 218 -1.19 4.99 -7.12
N ILE A 219 -2.19 5.88 -7.03
CA ILE A 219 -3.10 5.97 -5.90
C ILE A 219 -4.53 5.68 -6.33
N SER A 220 -5.30 5.09 -5.44
CA SER A 220 -6.75 4.91 -5.55
C SER A 220 -7.43 5.13 -4.21
N TYR A 221 -8.65 5.66 -4.21
CA TYR A 221 -9.39 6.03 -3.01
C TYR A 221 -10.62 5.14 -2.82
N TYR A 222 -11.00 4.89 -1.55
CA TYR A 222 -12.05 3.95 -1.18
C TYR A 222 -12.84 4.44 0.04
N ALA A 223 -14.11 3.99 0.13
CA ALA A 223 -14.98 4.34 1.25
C ALA A 223 -14.71 3.52 2.53
N ASN A 224 -14.02 2.38 2.44
CA ASN A 224 -13.68 1.52 3.58
C ASN A 224 -12.37 0.76 3.36
N GLN A 225 -11.81 0.23 4.44
CA GLN A 225 -10.54 -0.50 4.44
C GLN A 225 -10.58 -1.77 3.59
N ALA A 226 -11.66 -2.55 3.65
CA ALA A 226 -11.77 -3.81 2.90
C ALA A 226 -11.72 -3.60 1.39
N ASP A 227 -12.31 -2.50 0.89
CA ASP A 227 -12.22 -2.12 -0.52
C ASP A 227 -10.80 -1.65 -0.87
N ALA A 228 -10.13 -0.91 0.02
CA ALA A 228 -8.74 -0.48 -0.17
C ALA A 228 -7.78 -1.69 -0.23
N ASP A 229 -7.97 -2.69 0.64
CA ASP A 229 -7.16 -3.91 0.67
C ASP A 229 -7.37 -4.77 -0.58
N SER A 230 -8.61 -4.88 -1.03
CA SER A 230 -8.95 -5.70 -2.21
C SER A 230 -8.81 -4.99 -3.55
N GLY A 231 -8.75 -3.64 -3.55
CA GLY A 231 -8.74 -2.82 -4.77
C GLY A 231 -10.08 -2.73 -5.49
N ASN A 232 -11.19 -3.03 -4.79
CA ASN A 232 -12.54 -2.98 -5.36
C ASN A 232 -13.23 -1.66 -5.04
N ASN A 233 -14.28 -1.30 -5.81
CA ASN A 233 -15.13 -0.14 -5.55
C ASN A 233 -14.35 1.19 -5.42
N VAL A 234 -13.42 1.43 -6.35
CA VAL A 234 -12.62 2.67 -6.41
C VAL A 234 -13.55 3.88 -6.53
N LEU A 235 -13.33 4.88 -5.69
CA LEU A 235 -14.07 6.14 -5.72
C LEU A 235 -13.61 7.02 -6.90
N VAL A 236 -14.57 7.77 -7.45
CA VAL A 236 -14.30 8.73 -8.53
C VAL A 236 -14.14 10.13 -7.93
N SER A 237 -13.13 10.87 -8.37
CA SER A 237 -12.95 12.29 -8.02
C SER A 237 -13.66 13.18 -9.05
N PRO A 238 -14.35 14.27 -8.64
CA PRO A 238 -14.60 14.66 -7.25
C PRO A 238 -15.59 13.74 -6.52
N TYR A 239 -15.41 13.58 -5.20
CA TYR A 239 -16.22 12.73 -4.33
C TYR A 239 -17.01 13.57 -3.33
N GLN A 240 -18.33 13.35 -3.25
CA GLN A 240 -19.17 13.97 -2.22
C GLN A 240 -19.11 13.12 -0.95
N ASN A 241 -18.81 13.75 0.19
CA ASN A 241 -18.84 13.08 1.47
C ASN A 241 -20.27 12.61 1.83
N THR A 242 -20.35 11.58 2.67
CA THR A 242 -21.65 11.04 3.15
C THR A 242 -21.87 11.32 4.64
N SER A 243 -20.87 11.85 5.31
CA SER A 243 -20.89 12.33 6.70
C SER A 243 -19.74 13.31 6.92
N SER A 244 -19.80 14.11 7.99
CA SER A 244 -18.66 14.93 8.42
C SER A 244 -18.50 14.81 9.94
N PRO A 245 -17.31 14.37 10.45
CA PRO A 245 -16.16 13.88 9.71
C PRO A 245 -16.43 12.50 9.04
N GLN A 246 -15.72 12.21 7.93
CA GLN A 246 -15.77 10.91 7.25
C GLN A 246 -14.37 10.36 7.04
N PRO A 247 -14.03 9.16 7.55
CA PRO A 247 -12.77 8.50 7.19
C PRO A 247 -12.81 8.09 5.71
N LEU A 248 -11.73 8.34 5.01
CA LEU A 248 -11.49 7.88 3.64
C LEU A 248 -10.24 7.02 3.63
N PHE A 249 -10.25 5.95 2.82
CA PHE A 249 -9.15 5.02 2.69
C PHE A 249 -8.50 5.14 1.32
N MET A 250 -7.23 4.81 1.23
CA MET A 250 -6.51 4.83 -0.03
C MET A 250 -5.59 3.62 -0.14
N SER A 251 -5.26 3.24 -1.38
CA SER A 251 -4.16 2.33 -1.66
C SER A 251 -3.11 3.00 -2.53
N LEU A 252 -1.85 2.81 -2.16
CA LEU A 252 -0.67 3.22 -2.92
C LEU A 252 -0.07 1.95 -3.53
N THR A 253 0.02 1.89 -4.86
CA THR A 253 0.50 0.71 -5.60
C THR A 253 1.76 1.06 -6.37
N ASP A 254 2.86 0.37 -6.09
CA ASP A 254 4.10 0.51 -6.86
C ASP A 254 3.90 0.07 -8.31
N LEU A 255 4.30 0.91 -9.28
CA LEU A 255 4.07 0.67 -10.69
C LEU A 255 5.00 -0.38 -11.30
N THR A 256 6.09 -0.74 -10.62
CA THR A 256 7.06 -1.73 -11.09
C THR A 256 6.72 -3.13 -10.56
N THR A 257 6.47 -3.22 -9.26
CA THR A 257 6.28 -4.50 -8.56
C THR A 257 4.82 -4.89 -8.40
N GLY A 258 3.90 -3.91 -8.43
CA GLY A 258 2.49 -4.11 -8.13
C GLY A 258 2.18 -4.24 -6.64
N CYS A 259 3.19 -4.12 -5.77
CA CYS A 259 3.00 -4.18 -4.32
C CYS A 259 2.21 -2.98 -3.83
N ARG A 260 1.36 -3.20 -2.83
CA ARG A 260 0.37 -2.23 -2.37
C ARG A 260 0.44 -2.03 -0.87
N SER A 261 0.39 -0.76 -0.47
CA SER A 261 0.12 -0.34 0.91
C SER A 261 -1.20 0.41 0.99
N THR A 262 -1.84 0.39 2.14
CA THR A 262 -3.07 1.13 2.40
C THR A 262 -2.89 2.13 3.53
N GLY A 263 -3.70 3.18 3.50
CA GLY A 263 -3.71 4.22 4.52
C GLY A 263 -5.08 4.90 4.59
N SER A 264 -5.21 5.88 5.46
CA SER A 264 -6.46 6.63 5.62
C SER A 264 -6.21 8.07 6.05
N PHE A 265 -7.15 8.93 5.77
CA PHE A 265 -7.26 10.30 6.26
C PHE A 265 -8.74 10.66 6.42
N THR A 266 -9.03 11.86 6.97
CA THR A 266 -10.41 12.25 7.24
C THR A 266 -10.85 13.37 6.30
N LEU A 267 -12.05 13.26 5.74
CA LEU A 267 -12.76 14.37 5.10
C LEU A 267 -13.53 15.13 6.17
N ILE A 268 -13.36 16.44 6.24
CA ILE A 268 -14.02 17.32 7.21
C ILE A 268 -14.68 18.46 6.46
N VAL A 269 -15.98 18.63 6.66
CA VAL A 269 -16.74 19.80 6.21
C VAL A 269 -16.97 20.68 7.41
N ASN A 270 -16.39 21.87 7.39
CA ASN A 270 -16.60 22.88 8.42
C ASN A 270 -17.85 23.71 8.13
N PRO A 271 -18.73 23.93 9.11
CA PRO A 271 -19.95 24.72 8.90
C PRO A 271 -19.61 26.18 8.59
N LEU A 272 -20.44 26.81 7.78
CA LEU A 272 -20.41 28.25 7.55
C LEU A 272 -20.96 29.00 8.77
N PRO A 273 -20.49 30.24 9.05
CA PRO A 273 -21.19 31.13 9.96
C PRO A 273 -22.63 31.36 9.53
N SER A 274 -23.58 31.30 10.49
CA SER A 274 -24.98 31.52 10.19
C SER A 274 -25.26 32.95 9.78
N THR A 275 -26.01 33.16 8.73
CA THR A 275 -26.44 34.50 8.27
C THR A 275 -27.83 34.83 8.78
N LEU A 276 -28.09 36.11 8.99
CA LEU A 276 -29.38 36.67 9.43
C LEU A 276 -29.87 37.69 8.40
N VAL A 277 -31.17 37.94 8.39
CA VAL A 277 -31.73 39.08 7.67
C VAL A 277 -31.45 40.33 8.52
N MET A 278 -30.59 41.20 8.02
CA MET A 278 -30.19 42.42 8.73
C MET A 278 -31.27 43.48 8.66
N THR A 279 -31.45 44.21 9.74
CA THR A 279 -32.18 45.47 9.70
C THR A 279 -31.29 46.56 9.10
N SER A 280 -31.88 47.55 8.40
CA SER A 280 -31.11 48.68 7.86
C SER A 280 -30.35 49.43 8.96
N LEU A 281 -29.25 50.06 8.57
CA LEU A 281 -28.53 51.03 9.42
C LEU A 281 -28.95 52.42 8.94
N ASP A 282 -29.66 53.16 9.79
CA ASP A 282 -30.32 54.43 9.45
C ASP A 282 -29.57 55.60 10.10
N VAL A 283 -29.36 56.67 9.32
CA VAL A 283 -28.89 57.97 9.81
C VAL A 283 -29.81 59.07 9.31
N CYS A 284 -29.81 60.22 10.01
CA CYS A 284 -30.52 61.40 9.54
C CYS A 284 -29.60 62.21 8.61
N ASP A 285 -30.20 62.76 7.53
CA ASP A 285 -29.58 63.68 6.60
C ASP A 285 -29.47 65.06 7.27
N ASP A 286 -28.27 65.56 7.55
CA ASP A 286 -28.08 66.80 8.31
C ASP A 286 -27.98 68.05 7.43
N ASP A 287 -27.75 67.89 6.13
CA ASP A 287 -27.63 69.01 5.17
C ASP A 287 -28.44 68.86 3.88
N ALA A 288 -29.27 67.77 3.80
CA ALA A 288 -30.15 67.45 2.71
C ALA A 288 -29.44 67.10 1.40
N ASP A 289 -28.24 66.49 1.48
CA ASP A 289 -27.44 66.03 0.34
C ASP A 289 -27.55 64.53 0.05
N GLY A 290 -28.18 63.76 0.93
CA GLY A 290 -28.39 62.29 0.83
C GLY A 290 -27.18 61.48 1.23
N PHE A 291 -26.18 62.08 1.88
CA PHE A 291 -25.00 61.39 2.39
C PHE A 291 -24.94 61.45 3.91
N GLY A 292 -24.48 60.38 4.54
CA GLY A 292 -24.40 60.30 6.00
C GLY A 292 -23.24 59.43 6.47
N LEU A 293 -22.79 59.68 7.70
CA LEU A 293 -21.69 58.93 8.31
C LEU A 293 -22.25 57.78 9.18
N PHE A 294 -21.96 56.54 8.77
CA PHE A 294 -22.50 55.31 9.40
C PHE A 294 -21.47 54.67 10.32
N THR A 295 -21.81 54.43 11.58
CA THR A 295 -21.02 53.58 12.50
C THR A 295 -21.35 52.13 12.23
N LEU A 296 -20.62 51.49 11.26
CA LEU A 296 -20.91 50.13 10.80
C LEU A 296 -20.88 49.11 11.93
N THR A 297 -19.99 49.29 12.91
CA THR A 297 -19.83 48.41 14.07
C THR A 297 -21.06 48.37 15.00
N ASP A 298 -22.02 49.28 14.88
CA ASP A 298 -23.30 49.17 15.60
C ASP A 298 -24.10 47.95 15.17
N LYS A 299 -23.79 47.39 13.99
CA LYS A 299 -24.43 46.18 13.46
C LYS A 299 -23.72 44.88 13.84
N ASP A 300 -22.53 44.92 14.47
CA ASP A 300 -21.76 43.72 14.81
C ASP A 300 -22.55 42.75 15.67
N THR A 301 -23.27 43.24 16.69
CA THR A 301 -24.05 42.37 17.59
C THR A 301 -25.20 41.68 16.86
N GLU A 302 -25.91 42.40 15.97
CA GLU A 302 -26.99 41.85 15.16
C GLU A 302 -26.40 40.82 14.16
N ALA A 303 -25.33 41.17 13.47
CA ALA A 303 -24.68 40.30 12.49
C ALA A 303 -24.13 38.99 13.10
N LEU A 304 -23.56 39.08 14.29
CA LEU A 304 -23.06 37.93 15.03
C LEU A 304 -24.18 36.95 15.47
N GLY A 305 -25.37 37.46 15.78
CA GLY A 305 -26.49 36.61 16.22
C GLY A 305 -26.16 35.70 17.41
N GLY A 306 -25.19 36.09 18.23
CA GLY A 306 -24.71 35.31 19.38
C GLY A 306 -23.64 34.26 19.05
N GLN A 307 -23.15 34.20 17.83
CA GLN A 307 -22.02 33.31 17.44
C GLN A 307 -20.71 33.84 18.07
N SER A 308 -19.81 32.91 18.44
CA SER A 308 -18.45 33.19 18.93
C SER A 308 -17.42 32.88 17.86
N ASP A 309 -16.22 33.45 18.05
CA ASP A 309 -15.06 33.22 17.20
C ASP A 309 -15.28 33.63 15.72
N ILE A 310 -16.15 34.64 15.50
CA ILE A 310 -16.45 35.22 14.22
C ILE A 310 -15.85 36.64 14.11
N LEU A 311 -15.11 36.88 13.06
CA LEU A 311 -14.66 38.19 12.64
C LEU A 311 -15.70 38.81 11.72
N VAL A 312 -16.13 40.03 12.03
CA VAL A 312 -17.05 40.84 11.19
C VAL A 312 -16.24 41.81 10.37
N SER A 313 -16.50 41.90 9.09
CA SER A 313 -15.95 42.94 8.21
C SER A 313 -17.02 43.42 7.22
N TYR A 314 -16.85 44.65 6.74
CA TYR A 314 -17.79 45.36 5.86
C TYR A 314 -17.12 45.66 4.54
N HIS A 315 -17.84 45.53 3.42
CA HIS A 315 -17.32 45.67 2.08
C HIS A 315 -18.32 46.34 1.17
N VAL A 316 -17.84 47.19 0.20
CA VAL A 316 -18.75 47.88 -0.74
C VAL A 316 -19.43 46.91 -1.70
N SER A 317 -18.76 45.83 -2.06
CA SER A 317 -19.26 44.83 -3.01
C SER A 317 -19.19 43.40 -2.45
N GLU A 318 -20.06 42.55 -2.92
CA GLU A 318 -20.01 41.10 -2.63
C GLU A 318 -18.68 40.47 -3.11
N ALA A 319 -18.15 40.94 -4.24
CA ALA A 319 -16.86 40.48 -4.77
C ALA A 319 -15.69 40.78 -3.81
N ASP A 320 -15.67 42.00 -3.21
CA ASP A 320 -14.67 42.36 -2.21
C ASP A 320 -14.84 41.54 -0.92
N ALA A 321 -16.09 41.30 -0.49
CA ALA A 321 -16.38 40.49 0.66
C ALA A 321 -15.94 39.02 0.45
N ASN A 322 -16.12 38.45 -0.75
CA ASN A 322 -15.71 37.08 -1.08
C ASN A 322 -14.20 36.86 -0.95
N ILE A 323 -13.40 37.84 -1.38
CA ILE A 323 -11.94 37.71 -1.32
C ILE A 323 -11.31 38.44 -0.13
N ASN A 324 -12.14 38.93 0.83
CA ASN A 324 -11.74 39.66 2.01
C ASN A 324 -10.81 40.87 1.66
N SER A 325 -11.18 41.65 0.66
CA SER A 325 -10.43 42.81 0.22
C SER A 325 -11.21 44.12 0.45
N ASN A 326 -10.50 45.25 0.46
CA ASN A 326 -11.08 46.59 0.55
C ASN A 326 -12.10 46.77 1.69
N ALA A 327 -11.78 46.19 2.87
CA ALA A 327 -12.65 46.31 4.03
C ALA A 327 -12.89 47.76 4.40
N LEU A 328 -14.14 48.13 4.65
CA LEU A 328 -14.55 49.46 5.03
C LEU A 328 -14.16 49.79 6.45
N SER A 329 -13.74 51.02 6.69
CA SER A 329 -13.54 51.54 8.05
C SER A 329 -14.87 51.97 8.67
N SER A 330 -15.00 51.87 9.96
CA SER A 330 -16.10 52.47 10.74
C SER A 330 -15.55 53.68 11.50
N PRO A 331 -16.20 54.87 11.39
CA PRO A 331 -17.39 55.18 10.58
C PRO A 331 -17.12 55.28 9.06
N TYR A 332 -18.15 55.04 8.26
CA TYR A 332 -18.16 54.98 6.80
C TYR A 332 -19.11 56.03 6.21
N LEU A 333 -18.66 56.86 5.26
CA LEU A 333 -19.51 57.75 4.49
C LEU A 333 -20.05 57.00 3.28
N ASN A 334 -21.39 56.95 3.11
CA ASN A 334 -21.98 56.31 1.92
C ASN A 334 -21.51 57.00 0.63
N THR A 335 -21.44 56.22 -0.45
CA THR A 335 -20.99 56.70 -1.77
C THR A 335 -22.14 56.74 -2.80
N THR A 336 -23.29 56.28 -2.44
CA THR A 336 -24.54 56.31 -3.21
C THR A 336 -25.58 57.11 -2.41
N GLN A 337 -26.22 58.09 -3.01
CA GLN A 337 -27.19 59.00 -2.39
C GLN A 337 -28.39 58.25 -1.85
N ASP A 338 -28.92 58.65 -0.69
CA ASP A 338 -30.10 58.20 0.03
C ASP A 338 -30.01 56.75 0.52
N THR A 339 -29.69 55.79 -0.35
CA THR A 339 -29.58 54.34 0.01
C THR A 339 -28.42 53.68 -0.64
N GLN A 340 -27.68 52.84 0.11
CA GLN A 340 -26.55 52.05 -0.39
C GLN A 340 -26.58 50.66 0.28
N THR A 341 -26.54 49.61 -0.55
CA THR A 341 -26.31 48.26 -0.03
C THR A 341 -24.79 48.01 0.05
N ILE A 342 -24.33 47.59 1.23
CA ILE A 342 -22.98 47.07 1.47
C ILE A 342 -23.08 45.58 1.90
N TYR A 343 -21.93 44.92 2.03
CA TYR A 343 -21.91 43.52 2.35
C TYR A 343 -21.12 43.25 3.63
N ILE A 344 -21.69 42.44 4.53
CA ILE A 344 -21.07 41.97 5.76
C ILE A 344 -20.47 40.63 5.46
N ARG A 345 -19.17 40.45 5.76
CA ARG A 345 -18.49 39.14 5.80
C ARG A 345 -18.36 38.69 7.25
N LEU A 346 -18.88 37.51 7.55
CA LEU A 346 -18.68 36.79 8.80
C LEU A 346 -17.67 35.69 8.56
N GLU A 347 -16.51 35.72 9.20
CA GLU A 347 -15.46 34.73 9.03
C GLU A 347 -15.14 34.04 10.34
N ASN A 348 -15.22 32.70 10.37
CA ASN A 348 -14.81 31.94 11.56
C ASN A 348 -13.26 31.98 11.68
N MET A 349 -12.74 32.48 12.80
CA MET A 349 -11.30 32.70 13.02
C MET A 349 -10.50 31.41 13.12
N ILE A 350 -11.15 30.24 13.34
CA ILE A 350 -10.50 28.95 13.50
C ILE A 350 -10.50 28.19 12.17
N THR A 351 -11.66 28.12 11.51
CA THR A 351 -11.86 27.34 10.29
C THR A 351 -11.63 28.14 9.01
N LEU A 352 -11.63 29.47 9.12
CA LEU A 352 -11.57 30.44 8.01
C LEU A 352 -12.78 30.33 7.05
N CYS A 353 -13.78 29.54 7.40
CA CYS A 353 -15.04 29.50 6.65
C CYS A 353 -15.83 30.81 6.85
N TYR A 354 -16.47 31.27 5.82
CA TYR A 354 -17.14 32.56 5.86
C TYR A 354 -18.50 32.55 5.17
N SER A 355 -19.35 33.47 5.60
CA SER A 355 -20.63 33.78 4.94
C SER A 355 -20.73 35.27 4.67
N ILE A 356 -21.54 35.63 3.69
CA ILE A 356 -21.76 37.02 3.28
C ILE A 356 -23.26 37.29 3.34
N MET A 357 -23.60 38.50 3.81
CA MET A 357 -24.98 38.98 3.83
C MET A 357 -25.04 40.49 3.51
N PRO A 358 -26.11 40.96 2.86
CA PRO A 358 -26.30 42.38 2.56
C PRO A 358 -26.66 43.19 3.80
N LEU A 359 -26.29 44.45 3.84
CA LEU A 359 -26.71 45.48 4.80
C LEU A 359 -27.08 46.74 4.05
N ASP A 360 -28.30 47.22 4.22
CA ASP A 360 -28.74 48.46 3.67
C ASP A 360 -28.42 49.66 4.59
N LEU A 361 -27.71 50.64 4.07
CA LEU A 361 -27.48 51.95 4.67
C LEU A 361 -28.55 52.91 4.15
N VAL A 362 -29.28 53.60 5.06
CA VAL A 362 -30.38 54.50 4.68
C VAL A 362 -30.13 55.87 5.30
N VAL A 363 -30.11 56.90 4.46
CA VAL A 363 -30.09 58.31 4.89
C VAL A 363 -31.50 58.85 4.85
N ASN A 364 -32.05 59.14 6.03
CA ASN A 364 -33.43 59.62 6.19
C ASN A 364 -33.49 61.16 6.17
N PRO A 365 -34.34 61.78 5.35
CA PRO A 365 -34.46 63.24 5.32
C PRO A 365 -34.96 63.79 6.66
N LEU A 366 -34.43 64.97 7.05
CA LEU A 366 -34.91 65.66 8.24
C LEU A 366 -36.38 66.09 8.06
N PRO A 367 -37.20 66.01 9.12
CA PRO A 367 -38.53 66.60 9.09
C PRO A 367 -38.46 68.10 8.87
N VAL A 368 -39.15 68.60 7.86
CA VAL A 368 -39.24 70.02 7.54
C VAL A 368 -40.24 70.68 8.53
N PRO A 369 -39.75 71.54 9.43
CA PRO A 369 -40.66 72.20 10.35
C PRO A 369 -41.53 73.20 9.55
N ILE A 370 -42.81 73.10 9.67
CA ILE A 370 -43.74 74.09 9.17
C ILE A 370 -43.92 75.16 10.26
N THR A 371 -43.59 76.43 9.92
CA THR A 371 -43.84 77.56 10.82
C THR A 371 -45.35 77.63 11.07
N PRO A 372 -45.80 77.42 12.29
CA PRO A 372 -47.24 77.51 12.59
C PRO A 372 -47.72 78.92 12.34
N THR A 373 -48.93 79.08 11.85
CA THR A 373 -49.62 80.35 11.68
C THR A 373 -49.77 81.05 13.06
N LEU A 374 -49.57 82.37 13.04
CA LEU A 374 -49.78 83.17 14.25
C LEU A 374 -51.15 82.85 14.85
N GLN A 375 -51.18 82.34 16.12
CA GLN A 375 -52.40 82.22 16.87
C GLN A 375 -52.76 83.53 17.51
N THR A 376 -53.97 84.05 17.26
CA THR A 376 -54.51 85.19 17.87
C THR A 376 -55.67 84.83 18.75
N VAL A 377 -55.66 85.26 19.98
CA VAL A 377 -56.80 85.10 20.94
C VAL A 377 -57.25 86.51 21.32
N CYS A 378 -58.53 86.60 21.44
CA CYS A 378 -59.17 87.88 21.99
C CYS A 378 -58.93 87.93 23.48
N ASP A 379 -58.50 89.05 23.99
CA ASP A 379 -58.40 89.38 25.41
C ASP A 379 -59.90 89.72 25.88
N ASP A 380 -60.44 88.90 26.80
CA ASP A 380 -61.84 88.94 27.21
C ASP A 380 -62.07 89.82 28.44
N ASP A 381 -61.02 90.20 29.15
CA ASP A 381 -61.08 90.98 30.39
C ASP A 381 -60.26 92.30 30.35
N PHE A 382 -59.59 92.58 29.20
CA PHE A 382 -58.70 93.73 28.96
C PHE A 382 -57.49 93.78 29.86
N ASP A 383 -56.99 92.68 30.38
CA ASP A 383 -55.79 92.60 31.21
C ASP A 383 -54.48 92.43 30.43
N GLY A 384 -54.57 92.19 29.13
CA GLY A 384 -53.42 91.98 28.24
C GLY A 384 -52.86 90.55 28.23
N PHE A 385 -53.52 89.52 28.87
CA PHE A 385 -53.16 88.15 28.93
C PHE A 385 -54.26 87.30 28.39
N ALA A 386 -53.94 86.25 27.69
CA ALA A 386 -54.88 85.24 27.20
C ALA A 386 -54.24 83.82 27.27
N SER A 387 -55.09 82.83 27.45
CA SER A 387 -54.66 81.40 27.46
C SER A 387 -54.63 80.86 26.03
N PHE A 388 -53.45 80.31 25.62
CA PHE A 388 -53.30 79.63 24.34
C PHE A 388 -53.34 78.12 24.55
N ASP A 389 -54.08 77.39 23.75
CA ASP A 389 -54.14 75.94 23.71
C ASP A 389 -53.21 75.45 22.55
N PHE A 390 -52.18 74.69 22.87
CA PHE A 390 -51.14 74.25 21.92
C PHE A 390 -51.28 72.81 21.54
#